data_ee65d31538a81280c19c41d1b38287da
#
_entry.id   ee65d31538a81280c19c41d1b38287da
#
_cell.length_a   1.000
_cell.length_b   1.000
_cell.length_c   1.000
_cell.angle_alpha   90.00
_cell.angle_beta   90.00
_cell.angle_gamma   90.00
#
_symmetry.space_group_name_H-M   'P 1'
#
loop_
_entity.id
_entity.type
_entity.pdbx_description
1 polymer ?
#
loop_
_entity_poly.entity_id
_entity_poly.type
_entity_poly.pdbx_seq_one_letter_code
_entity_poly.pdbx_strand_id
1 'polypeptide(L)'
;MADLIKTSIKQQVYEIIKEKIINQEYALGEQINIKLLGEELSISNTPIREALARLNAEGLVTSSQNLKFRVVEFAEESYHELNQTIAVLELGAYDSAEELGLSGQLAAMLEERLTAQRAALAEKDYEGFIRKAIEFDRCFLAVLDNEKLLSVFDGLSTLFFLAVRHNHQKSEPNRESNVQEHENILAAVKRRDASEVKSLLRRHYDKHL
;
A
#
# COMPACT_ATOMS: atom_id res chain seq x y z
N MET A 1 15.29 -10.32 31.77
CA MET A 1 14.12 -11.16 31.41
C MET A 1 13.58 -10.61 30.13
N ALA A 2 13.67 -11.37 29.02
CA ALA A 2 13.10 -10.94 27.75
C ALA A 2 11.58 -11.11 27.83
N ASP A 3 10.83 -10.01 27.72
CA ASP A 3 9.40 -10.06 27.59
C ASP A 3 9.05 -10.71 26.24
N LEU A 4 8.63 -11.96 26.29
CA LEU A 4 8.02 -12.64 25.19
C LEU A 4 6.66 -11.96 24.95
N ILE A 5 6.59 -11.06 23.96
CA ILE A 5 5.32 -10.56 23.43
C ILE A 5 4.64 -11.76 22.78
N LYS A 6 3.79 -12.45 23.55
CA LYS A 6 2.91 -13.50 23.02
C LYS A 6 1.85 -12.81 22.16
N THR A 7 2.11 -12.75 20.86
CA THR A 7 1.12 -12.30 19.88
C THR A 7 -0.16 -13.12 20.05
N SER A 8 -1.31 -12.47 20.21
CA SER A 8 -2.58 -13.16 20.41
C SER A 8 -2.89 -14.07 19.22
N ILE A 9 -3.62 -15.18 19.45
CA ILE A 9 -4.04 -16.08 18.37
C ILE A 9 -4.74 -15.32 17.24
N LYS A 10 -5.61 -14.37 17.57
CA LYS A 10 -6.30 -13.54 16.58
C LYS A 10 -5.35 -12.71 15.71
N GLN A 11 -4.25 -12.20 16.30
CA GLN A 11 -3.24 -11.45 15.55
C GLN A 11 -2.47 -12.38 14.62
N GLN A 12 -2.08 -13.56 15.09
CA GLN A 12 -1.38 -14.53 14.25
C GLN A 12 -2.26 -14.97 13.07
N VAL A 13 -3.54 -15.24 13.31
CA VAL A 13 -4.51 -15.60 12.25
C VAL A 13 -4.70 -14.46 11.26
N TYR A 14 -4.76 -13.22 11.74
CA TYR A 14 -4.83 -12.04 10.88
C TYR A 14 -3.62 -11.96 9.95
N GLU A 15 -2.39 -12.10 10.47
CA GLU A 15 -1.18 -12.08 9.67
C GLU A 15 -1.16 -13.23 8.64
N ILE A 16 -1.51 -14.44 9.05
CA ILE A 16 -1.57 -15.60 8.16
C ILE A 16 -2.55 -15.34 7.00
N ILE A 17 -3.76 -14.87 7.28
CA ILE A 17 -4.75 -14.62 6.21
C ILE A 17 -4.27 -13.49 5.31
N LYS A 18 -3.71 -12.43 5.89
CA LYS A 18 -3.16 -11.28 5.16
C LYS A 18 -2.04 -11.72 4.21
N GLU A 19 -1.11 -12.54 4.70
CA GLU A 19 -0.04 -13.10 3.87
C GLU A 19 -0.57 -13.98 2.75
N LYS A 20 -1.54 -14.87 3.04
CA LYS A 20 -2.19 -15.70 2.02
C LYS A 20 -2.85 -14.86 0.91
N ILE A 21 -3.47 -13.72 1.25
CA ILE A 21 -4.03 -12.78 0.27
C ILE A 21 -2.90 -12.10 -0.53
N ILE A 22 -1.87 -11.61 0.15
CA ILE A 22 -0.72 -10.95 -0.49
C ILE A 22 0.00 -11.91 -1.43
N ASN A 23 0.19 -13.17 -1.05
CA ASN A 23 0.88 -14.18 -1.83
C ASN A 23 -0.01 -14.85 -2.90
N GLN A 24 -1.26 -14.37 -3.06
CA GLN A 24 -2.25 -14.93 -4.01
C GLN A 24 -2.58 -16.42 -3.77
N GLU A 25 -2.42 -16.92 -2.55
CA GLU A 25 -2.96 -18.23 -2.17
C GLU A 25 -4.49 -18.20 -2.16
N TYR A 26 -5.08 -17.02 -1.93
CA TYR A 26 -6.48 -16.71 -2.23
C TYR A 26 -6.54 -15.77 -3.43
N ALA A 27 -7.30 -16.15 -4.45
CA ALA A 27 -7.56 -15.30 -5.61
C ALA A 27 -8.43 -14.09 -5.22
N LEU A 28 -8.34 -12.99 -5.98
CA LEU A 28 -9.28 -11.86 -5.84
C LEU A 28 -10.71 -12.36 -6.07
N GLY A 29 -11.66 -11.94 -5.24
CA GLY A 29 -13.05 -12.40 -5.25
C GLY A 29 -13.28 -13.79 -4.64
N GLU A 30 -12.23 -14.54 -4.32
CA GLU A 30 -12.37 -15.88 -3.75
C GLU A 30 -13.03 -15.83 -2.37
N GLN A 31 -13.94 -16.79 -2.14
CA GLN A 31 -14.58 -16.94 -0.84
C GLN A 31 -13.66 -17.67 0.14
N ILE A 32 -13.36 -17.03 1.28
CA ILE A 32 -12.58 -17.65 2.35
C ILE A 32 -13.45 -18.64 3.12
N ASN A 33 -13.06 -19.91 3.10
CA ASN A 33 -13.75 -20.96 3.83
C ASN A 33 -13.25 -21.04 5.28
N ILE A 34 -14.03 -20.46 6.20
CA ILE A 34 -13.67 -20.39 7.62
C ILE A 34 -13.51 -21.79 8.24
N LYS A 35 -14.33 -22.77 7.81
CA LYS A 35 -14.26 -24.13 8.35
C LYS A 35 -12.96 -24.81 7.95
N LEU A 36 -12.62 -24.77 6.66
CA LEU A 36 -11.36 -25.35 6.17
C LEU A 36 -10.14 -24.68 6.79
N LEU A 37 -10.17 -23.34 6.92
CA LEU A 37 -9.09 -22.59 7.56
C LEU A 37 -8.96 -22.95 9.06
N GLY A 38 -10.07 -23.20 9.75
CA GLY A 38 -10.07 -23.67 11.13
C GLY A 38 -9.48 -25.07 11.28
N GLU A 39 -9.76 -25.95 10.36
CA GLU A 39 -9.18 -27.30 10.28
C GLU A 39 -7.66 -27.22 10.01
N GLU A 40 -7.25 -26.42 9.01
CA GLU A 40 -5.84 -26.18 8.64
C GLU A 40 -5.00 -25.67 9.83
N LEU A 41 -5.53 -24.64 10.51
CA LEU A 41 -4.83 -23.99 11.63
C LEU A 41 -5.06 -24.67 12.97
N SER A 42 -5.90 -25.68 13.05
CA SER A 42 -6.31 -26.39 14.28
C SER A 42 -6.86 -25.43 15.35
N ILE A 43 -7.69 -24.48 14.94
CA ILE A 43 -8.31 -23.47 15.83
C ILE A 43 -9.82 -23.39 15.63
N SER A 44 -10.53 -22.78 16.60
CA SER A 44 -11.97 -22.50 16.45
C SER A 44 -12.24 -21.37 15.45
N ASN A 45 -13.50 -21.27 14.98
CA ASN A 45 -13.92 -20.27 14.02
C ASN A 45 -13.90 -18.82 14.57
N THR A 46 -13.91 -18.64 15.88
CA THR A 46 -14.02 -17.30 16.51
C THR A 46 -12.82 -16.41 16.18
N PRO A 47 -11.54 -16.78 16.46
CA PRO A 47 -10.40 -15.95 16.10
C PRO A 47 -10.27 -15.71 14.61
N ILE A 48 -10.71 -16.64 13.76
CA ILE A 48 -10.73 -16.45 12.30
C ILE A 48 -11.72 -15.36 11.90
N ARG A 49 -12.93 -15.37 12.48
CA ARG A 49 -13.93 -14.34 12.21
C ARG A 49 -13.47 -12.95 12.70
N GLU A 50 -12.80 -12.87 13.85
CA GLU A 50 -12.23 -11.61 14.35
C GLU A 50 -11.14 -11.08 13.40
N ALA A 51 -10.25 -11.95 12.92
CA ALA A 51 -9.23 -11.59 11.96
C ALA A 51 -9.84 -11.12 10.63
N LEU A 52 -10.85 -11.83 10.11
CA LEU A 52 -11.55 -11.46 8.88
C LEU A 52 -12.35 -10.14 9.03
N ALA A 53 -12.93 -9.89 10.20
CA ALA A 53 -13.60 -8.61 10.48
C ALA A 53 -12.60 -7.43 10.44
N ARG A 54 -11.37 -7.63 10.93
CA ARG A 54 -10.31 -6.64 10.84
C ARG A 54 -9.86 -6.43 9.39
N LEU A 55 -9.61 -7.50 8.64
CA LEU A 55 -9.28 -7.42 7.21
C LEU A 55 -10.39 -6.76 6.39
N ASN A 56 -11.66 -6.94 6.78
CA ASN A 56 -12.79 -6.25 6.17
C ASN A 56 -12.77 -4.74 6.46
N ALA A 57 -12.40 -4.34 7.66
CA ALA A 57 -12.23 -2.93 8.00
C ALA A 57 -11.06 -2.27 7.24
N GLU A 58 -10.04 -3.06 6.87
CA GLU A 58 -8.90 -2.63 6.04
C GLU A 58 -9.20 -2.71 4.53
N GLY A 59 -10.40 -3.18 4.13
CA GLY A 59 -10.79 -3.30 2.72
C GLY A 59 -10.18 -4.49 1.97
N LEU A 60 -9.39 -5.34 2.64
CA LEU A 60 -8.75 -6.52 2.02
C LEU A 60 -9.71 -7.68 1.80
N VAL A 61 -10.80 -7.70 2.55
CA VAL A 61 -11.90 -8.67 2.44
C VAL A 61 -13.22 -7.90 2.42
N THR A 62 -14.20 -8.45 1.74
CA THR A 62 -15.59 -7.97 1.78
C THR A 62 -16.46 -8.99 2.50
N SER A 63 -17.50 -8.53 3.21
CA SER A 63 -18.46 -9.42 3.87
C SER A 63 -19.86 -9.24 3.27
N SER A 64 -20.55 -10.36 3.03
CA SER A 64 -21.97 -10.34 2.65
C SER A 64 -22.87 -10.49 3.86
N GLN A 65 -24.19 -10.25 3.68
CA GLN A 65 -25.22 -10.36 4.73
C GLN A 65 -25.22 -11.71 5.48
N ASN A 66 -24.67 -12.78 4.89
CA ASN A 66 -24.59 -14.11 5.50
C ASN A 66 -23.23 -14.39 6.16
N LEU A 67 -22.46 -13.36 6.52
CA LEU A 67 -21.11 -13.48 7.09
C LEU A 67 -20.14 -14.35 6.24
N LYS A 68 -20.34 -14.33 4.92
CA LYS A 68 -19.40 -14.91 3.97
C LYS A 68 -18.37 -13.85 3.63
N PHE A 69 -17.11 -14.17 3.83
CA PHE A 69 -15.99 -13.30 3.53
C PHE A 69 -15.38 -13.68 2.17
N ARG A 70 -15.08 -12.67 1.37
CA ARG A 70 -14.38 -12.80 0.08
C ARG A 70 -13.20 -11.87 0.05
N VAL A 71 -12.13 -12.29 -0.61
CA VAL A 71 -11.01 -11.37 -0.93
C VAL A 71 -11.55 -10.22 -1.78
N VAL A 72 -11.01 -9.03 -1.59
CA VAL A 72 -11.40 -7.85 -2.37
C VAL A 72 -11.26 -8.09 -3.87
N GLU A 73 -12.15 -7.53 -4.65
CA GLU A 73 -12.06 -7.39 -6.11
C GLU A 73 -11.87 -5.91 -6.44
N PHE A 74 -11.06 -5.61 -7.45
CA PHE A 74 -10.83 -4.24 -7.88
C PHE A 74 -11.65 -3.95 -9.13
N ALA A 75 -12.71 -3.16 -8.96
CA ALA A 75 -13.35 -2.46 -10.06
C ALA A 75 -12.49 -1.23 -10.44
N GLU A 76 -12.65 -0.72 -11.64
CA GLU A 76 -11.92 0.45 -12.13
C GLU A 76 -12.19 1.68 -11.24
N GLU A 77 -13.45 1.88 -10.83
CA GLU A 77 -13.84 2.95 -9.92
C GLU A 77 -13.15 2.87 -8.56
N SER A 78 -13.03 1.67 -7.99
CA SER A 78 -12.36 1.47 -6.68
C SER A 78 -10.86 1.77 -6.76
N TYR A 79 -10.22 1.47 -7.88
CA TYR A 79 -8.83 1.79 -8.12
C TYR A 79 -8.64 3.31 -8.23
N HIS A 80 -9.52 3.99 -8.95
CA HIS A 80 -9.52 5.44 -9.05
C HIS A 80 -9.69 6.13 -7.70
N GLU A 81 -10.68 5.72 -6.90
CA GLU A 81 -10.92 6.26 -5.56
C GLU A 81 -9.71 6.10 -4.65
N LEU A 82 -9.01 4.95 -4.72
CA LEU A 82 -7.80 4.70 -3.95
C LEU A 82 -6.65 5.62 -4.38
N ASN A 83 -6.41 5.75 -5.69
CA ASN A 83 -5.41 6.68 -6.24
C ASN A 83 -5.69 8.13 -5.81
N GLN A 84 -6.94 8.59 -5.90
CA GLN A 84 -7.32 9.93 -5.44
C GLN A 84 -7.05 10.11 -3.94
N THR A 85 -7.35 9.09 -3.14
CA THR A 85 -7.11 9.14 -1.69
C THR A 85 -5.63 9.31 -1.38
N ILE A 86 -4.76 8.52 -2.02
CA ILE A 86 -3.31 8.62 -1.85
C ILE A 86 -2.79 9.99 -2.32
N ALA A 87 -3.23 10.45 -3.50
CA ALA A 87 -2.85 11.75 -4.04
C ALA A 87 -3.19 12.91 -3.08
N VAL A 88 -4.38 12.90 -2.47
CA VAL A 88 -4.80 13.93 -1.50
C VAL A 88 -3.92 13.91 -0.25
N LEU A 89 -3.60 12.71 0.26
CA LEU A 89 -2.73 12.55 1.42
C LEU A 89 -1.32 13.10 1.14
N GLU A 90 -0.73 12.76 0.00
CA GLU A 90 0.61 13.21 -0.37
C GLU A 90 0.69 14.71 -0.65
N LEU A 91 -0.30 15.26 -1.37
CA LEU A 91 -0.36 16.69 -1.65
C LEU A 91 -0.45 17.50 -0.35
N GLY A 92 -1.31 17.08 0.59
CA GLY A 92 -1.43 17.72 1.89
C GLY A 92 -0.17 17.55 2.75
N ALA A 93 0.44 16.38 2.72
CA ALA A 93 1.69 16.12 3.44
C ALA A 93 2.86 16.93 2.86
N TYR A 94 2.95 17.03 1.52
CA TYR A 94 3.96 17.87 0.87
C TYR A 94 3.81 19.34 1.25
N ASP A 95 2.60 19.90 1.24
CA ASP A 95 2.36 21.29 1.64
C ASP A 95 2.83 21.53 3.09
N SER A 96 2.50 20.63 4.00
CA SER A 96 2.96 20.69 5.39
C SER A 96 4.48 20.59 5.51
N ALA A 97 5.12 19.73 4.72
CA ALA A 97 6.57 19.57 4.71
C ALA A 97 7.29 20.82 4.20
N GLU A 98 6.74 21.51 3.18
CA GLU A 98 7.25 22.79 2.70
C GLU A 98 7.14 23.89 3.78
N GLU A 99 5.99 24.00 4.43
CA GLU A 99 5.77 24.98 5.51
C GLU A 99 6.72 24.77 6.70
N LEU A 100 7.05 23.50 6.99
CA LEU A 100 7.98 23.13 8.06
C LEU A 100 9.46 23.18 7.64
N GLY A 101 9.76 23.46 6.37
CA GLY A 101 11.13 23.51 5.85
C GLY A 101 11.81 22.16 5.71
N LEU A 102 11.03 21.06 5.57
CA LEU A 102 11.50 19.69 5.54
C LEU A 102 11.87 19.19 4.13
N SER A 103 11.80 20.01 3.09
CA SER A 103 12.07 19.63 1.69
C SER A 103 13.41 18.93 1.49
N GLY A 104 14.45 19.34 2.22
CA GLY A 104 15.77 18.70 2.15
C GLY A 104 15.78 17.29 2.72
N GLN A 105 15.08 17.06 3.83
CA GLN A 105 14.92 15.75 4.44
C GLN A 105 14.05 14.84 3.56
N LEU A 106 12.95 15.38 3.03
CA LEU A 106 12.09 14.65 2.07
C LEU A 106 12.90 14.22 0.85
N ALA A 107 13.67 15.12 0.25
CA ALA A 107 14.49 14.80 -0.93
C ALA A 107 15.48 13.63 -0.66
N ALA A 108 16.11 13.62 0.51
CA ALA A 108 17.02 12.54 0.89
C ALA A 108 16.30 11.19 1.03
N MET A 109 15.13 11.18 1.66
CA MET A 109 14.30 9.98 1.82
C MET A 109 13.82 9.45 0.46
N LEU A 110 13.32 10.32 -0.42
CA LEU A 110 12.87 9.97 -1.78
C LEU A 110 14.01 9.38 -2.61
N GLU A 111 15.22 9.96 -2.54
CA GLU A 111 16.39 9.48 -3.28
C GLU A 111 16.80 8.06 -2.87
N GLU A 112 16.77 7.76 -1.57
CA GLU A 112 17.03 6.42 -1.04
C GLU A 112 16.02 5.41 -1.60
N ARG A 113 14.72 5.71 -1.55
CA ARG A 113 13.66 4.81 -2.02
C ARG A 113 13.67 4.63 -3.53
N LEU A 114 13.92 5.70 -4.29
CA LEU A 114 14.07 5.63 -5.74
C LEU A 114 15.25 4.76 -6.15
N THR A 115 16.37 4.83 -5.43
CA THR A 115 17.53 3.97 -5.66
C THR A 115 17.17 2.49 -5.46
N ALA A 116 16.43 2.17 -4.38
CA ALA A 116 15.97 0.81 -4.13
C ALA A 116 14.96 0.33 -5.18
N GLN A 117 14.07 1.21 -5.67
CA GLN A 117 13.11 0.88 -6.74
C GLN A 117 13.81 0.55 -8.05
N ARG A 118 14.85 1.34 -8.43
CA ARG A 118 15.67 1.05 -9.62
C ARG A 118 16.40 -0.28 -9.52
N ALA A 119 16.93 -0.60 -8.33
CA ALA A 119 17.60 -1.88 -8.11
C ALA A 119 16.62 -3.05 -8.31
N ALA A 120 15.42 -2.99 -7.74
CA ALA A 120 14.38 -4.00 -7.92
C ALA A 120 13.99 -4.17 -9.41
N LEU A 121 13.90 -3.05 -10.17
CA LEU A 121 13.62 -3.11 -11.60
C LEU A 121 14.75 -3.81 -12.36
N ALA A 122 16.01 -3.48 -12.07
CA ALA A 122 17.18 -4.08 -12.71
C ALA A 122 17.28 -5.60 -12.43
N GLU A 123 16.91 -6.02 -11.23
CA GLU A 123 16.86 -7.42 -10.79
C GLU A 123 15.63 -8.17 -11.30
N LYS A 124 14.68 -7.47 -11.94
CA LYS A 124 13.36 -7.98 -12.37
C LYS A 124 12.51 -8.50 -11.20
N ASP A 125 12.75 -8.00 -10.01
CA ASP A 125 11.89 -8.20 -8.86
C ASP A 125 10.68 -7.25 -8.96
N TYR A 126 9.67 -7.66 -9.69
CA TYR A 126 8.51 -6.81 -9.98
C TYR A 126 7.61 -6.58 -8.76
N GLU A 127 7.55 -7.51 -7.83
CA GLU A 127 6.84 -7.28 -6.56
C GLU A 127 7.61 -6.32 -5.65
N GLY A 128 8.91 -6.52 -5.52
CA GLY A 128 9.79 -5.57 -4.84
C GLY A 128 9.72 -4.18 -5.45
N PHE A 129 9.68 -4.09 -6.79
CA PHE A 129 9.50 -2.82 -7.50
C PHE A 129 8.24 -2.06 -7.04
N ILE A 130 7.08 -2.73 -7.00
CA ILE A 130 5.82 -2.12 -6.54
C ILE A 130 5.94 -1.68 -5.07
N ARG A 131 6.51 -2.52 -4.21
CA ARG A 131 6.72 -2.18 -2.79
C ARG A 131 7.61 -0.95 -2.63
N LYS A 132 8.70 -0.85 -3.41
CA LYS A 132 9.63 0.30 -3.35
C LYS A 132 9.02 1.57 -3.92
N ALA A 133 8.15 1.47 -4.92
CA ALA A 133 7.35 2.60 -5.38
C ALA A 133 6.44 3.13 -4.25
N ILE A 134 5.69 2.26 -3.59
CA ILE A 134 4.83 2.64 -2.46
C ILE A 134 5.64 3.20 -1.27
N GLU A 135 6.86 2.67 -1.03
CA GLU A 135 7.77 3.23 -0.02
C GLU A 135 8.25 4.65 -0.40
N PHE A 136 8.42 4.95 -1.70
CA PHE A 136 8.70 6.29 -2.18
C PHE A 136 7.54 7.24 -1.86
N ASP A 137 6.32 6.85 -2.20
CA ASP A 137 5.10 7.61 -1.92
C ASP A 137 4.94 7.86 -0.40
N ARG A 138 5.19 6.85 0.40
CA ARG A 138 5.15 6.92 1.87
C ARG A 138 6.06 8.00 2.46
N CYS A 139 7.16 8.36 1.79
CA CYS A 139 8.12 9.37 2.29
C CYS A 139 7.46 10.73 2.49
N PHE A 140 6.48 11.11 1.67
CA PHE A 140 5.76 12.38 1.80
C PHE A 140 5.08 12.53 3.16
N LEU A 141 4.55 11.42 3.70
CA LEU A 141 3.89 11.41 4.99
C LEU A 141 4.88 11.18 6.14
N ALA A 142 5.87 10.31 5.91
CA ALA A 142 6.84 9.93 6.93
C ALA A 142 7.75 11.10 7.35
N VAL A 143 8.05 12.03 6.45
CA VAL A 143 8.88 13.21 6.74
C VAL A 143 8.28 14.13 7.81
N LEU A 144 6.94 14.06 8.00
CA LEU A 144 6.22 14.90 8.98
C LEU A 144 6.32 14.39 10.42
N ASP A 145 6.88 13.19 10.64
CA ASP A 145 6.94 12.53 11.95
C ASP A 145 5.57 12.48 12.67
N ASN A 146 4.49 12.32 11.89
CA ASN A 146 3.13 12.25 12.37
C ASN A 146 2.62 10.80 12.28
N GLU A 147 2.70 10.07 13.41
CA GLU A 147 2.30 8.66 13.49
C GLU A 147 0.84 8.41 13.07
N LYS A 148 -0.08 9.36 13.32
CA LYS A 148 -1.49 9.20 12.96
C LYS A 148 -1.69 9.29 11.44
N LEU A 149 -1.07 10.28 10.81
CA LEU A 149 -1.10 10.43 9.37
C LEU A 149 -0.45 9.22 8.69
N LEU A 150 0.71 8.81 9.20
CA LEU A 150 1.43 7.65 8.67
C LEU A 150 0.63 6.36 8.82
N SER A 151 -0.08 6.18 9.95
CA SER A 151 -0.93 5.00 10.15
C SER A 151 -2.13 4.93 9.19
N VAL A 152 -2.62 6.07 8.71
CA VAL A 152 -3.67 6.12 7.67
C VAL A 152 -3.13 5.60 6.35
N PHE A 153 -1.96 6.07 5.92
CA PHE A 153 -1.32 5.58 4.70
C PHE A 153 -0.97 4.08 4.81
N ASP A 154 -0.34 3.67 5.91
CA ASP A 154 0.04 2.28 6.15
C ASP A 154 -1.17 1.34 6.17
N GLY A 155 -2.33 1.82 6.65
CA GLY A 155 -3.60 1.10 6.57
C GLY A 155 -4.09 0.86 5.13
N LEU A 156 -3.78 1.76 4.20
CA LEU A 156 -4.13 1.64 2.79
C LEU A 156 -3.07 0.92 1.96
N SER A 157 -1.82 0.87 2.42
CA SER A 157 -0.66 0.44 1.62
C SER A 157 -0.78 -0.99 1.08
N THR A 158 -1.33 -1.93 1.86
CA THR A 158 -1.54 -3.30 1.41
C THR A 158 -2.62 -3.38 0.32
N LEU A 159 -3.72 -2.66 0.51
CA LEU A 159 -4.79 -2.56 -0.49
C LEU A 159 -4.26 -1.95 -1.78
N PHE A 160 -3.48 -0.88 -1.67
CA PHE A 160 -2.85 -0.21 -2.80
C PHE A 160 -1.87 -1.12 -3.54
N PHE A 161 -1.03 -1.86 -2.80
CA PHE A 161 -0.14 -2.87 -3.39
C PHE A 161 -0.91 -3.92 -4.22
N LEU A 162 -2.00 -4.46 -3.67
CA LEU A 162 -2.83 -5.45 -4.37
C LEU A 162 -3.49 -4.86 -5.62
N ALA A 163 -3.97 -3.62 -5.53
CA ALA A 163 -4.62 -2.92 -6.63
C ALA A 163 -3.63 -2.63 -7.78
N VAL A 164 -2.45 -2.10 -7.47
CA VAL A 164 -1.38 -1.84 -8.45
C VAL A 164 -0.93 -3.15 -9.10
N ARG A 165 -0.68 -4.20 -8.30
CA ARG A 165 -0.30 -5.51 -8.82
C ARG A 165 -1.35 -6.09 -9.77
N HIS A 166 -2.63 -6.01 -9.40
CA HIS A 166 -3.73 -6.47 -10.24
C HIS A 166 -3.78 -5.72 -11.57
N ASN A 167 -3.60 -4.40 -11.56
CA ASN A 167 -3.54 -3.59 -12.77
C ASN A 167 -2.35 -3.98 -13.66
N HIS A 168 -1.20 -4.24 -13.06
CA HIS A 168 -0.02 -4.72 -13.77
C HIS A 168 -0.18 -6.11 -14.41
N GLN A 169 -1.10 -6.93 -13.91
CA GLN A 169 -1.44 -8.21 -14.52
C GLN A 169 -2.40 -8.07 -15.70
N LYS A 170 -3.23 -7.02 -15.73
CA LYS A 170 -4.17 -6.75 -16.83
C LYS A 170 -3.51 -6.12 -18.05
N SER A 171 -2.53 -5.27 -17.84
CA SER A 171 -1.79 -4.59 -18.90
C SER A 171 -0.31 -4.57 -18.57
N GLU A 172 0.55 -4.75 -19.57
CA GLU A 172 2.00 -4.67 -19.35
C GLU A 172 2.38 -3.23 -18.93
N PRO A 173 2.83 -3.01 -17.69
CA PRO A 173 3.09 -1.67 -17.21
C PRO A 173 4.41 -1.14 -17.76
N ASN A 174 4.45 0.15 -18.05
CA ASN A 174 5.71 0.82 -18.34
C ASN A 174 6.41 1.19 -17.02
N ARG A 175 7.19 0.26 -16.47
CA ARG A 175 7.90 0.42 -15.21
C ARG A 175 8.98 1.49 -15.28
N GLU A 176 9.64 1.63 -16.44
CA GLU A 176 10.60 2.68 -16.72
C GLU A 176 9.95 4.06 -16.65
N SER A 177 8.71 4.21 -17.17
CA SER A 177 7.94 5.44 -17.05
C SER A 177 7.64 5.80 -15.59
N ASN A 178 7.30 4.82 -14.77
CA ASN A 178 7.05 5.06 -13.34
C ASN A 178 8.32 5.52 -12.61
N VAL A 179 9.47 4.90 -12.89
CA VAL A 179 10.77 5.38 -12.37
C VAL A 179 11.04 6.82 -12.82
N GLN A 180 10.83 7.14 -14.09
CA GLN A 180 11.03 8.49 -14.63
C GLN A 180 10.11 9.53 -13.95
N GLU A 181 8.89 9.15 -13.62
CA GLU A 181 7.97 10.01 -12.87
C GLU A 181 8.50 10.32 -11.47
N HIS A 182 8.97 9.31 -10.75
CA HIS A 182 9.59 9.50 -9.43
C HIS A 182 10.88 10.33 -9.52
N GLU A 183 11.69 10.17 -10.57
CA GLU A 183 12.86 11.01 -10.84
C GLU A 183 12.47 12.49 -11.01
N ASN A 184 11.42 12.74 -11.79
CA ASN A 184 10.94 14.09 -12.04
C ASN A 184 10.39 14.73 -10.75
N ILE A 185 9.63 13.98 -9.95
CA ILE A 185 9.14 14.43 -8.65
C ILE A 185 10.30 14.75 -7.72
N LEU A 186 11.28 13.86 -7.57
CA LEU A 186 12.47 14.10 -6.74
C LEU A 186 13.26 15.33 -7.21
N ALA A 187 13.42 15.50 -8.53
CA ALA A 187 14.12 16.66 -9.08
C ALA A 187 13.38 17.97 -8.77
N ALA A 188 12.04 17.98 -8.84
CA ALA A 188 11.23 19.15 -8.48
C ALA A 188 11.32 19.46 -6.97
N VAL A 189 11.27 18.46 -6.09
CA VAL A 189 11.47 18.61 -4.64
C VAL A 189 12.85 19.20 -4.34
N LYS A 190 13.92 18.71 -4.98
CA LYS A 190 15.29 19.23 -4.82
C LYS A 190 15.40 20.70 -5.25
N ARG A 191 14.67 21.12 -6.28
CA ARG A 191 14.60 22.53 -6.72
C ARG A 191 13.67 23.37 -5.89
N ARG A 192 12.90 22.78 -4.98
CA ARG A 192 11.84 23.44 -4.19
C ARG A 192 10.78 24.12 -5.07
N ASP A 193 10.45 23.50 -6.20
CA ASP A 193 9.39 23.96 -7.09
C ASP A 193 8.06 23.34 -6.69
N ALA A 194 7.40 23.95 -5.70
CA ALA A 194 6.16 23.44 -5.14
C ALA A 194 5.04 23.30 -6.17
N SER A 195 4.99 24.20 -7.16
CA SER A 195 3.99 24.14 -8.24
C SER A 195 4.20 22.90 -9.11
N GLU A 196 5.46 22.65 -9.49
CA GLU A 196 5.81 21.49 -10.31
C GLU A 196 5.61 20.18 -9.54
N VAL A 197 6.03 20.09 -8.26
CA VAL A 197 5.80 18.90 -7.43
C VAL A 197 4.33 18.53 -7.41
N LYS A 198 3.45 19.48 -7.09
CA LYS A 198 2.00 19.24 -7.04
C LYS A 198 1.41 18.83 -8.40
N SER A 199 1.91 19.41 -9.48
CA SER A 199 1.50 19.04 -10.83
C SER A 199 1.95 17.62 -11.19
N LEU A 200 3.17 17.25 -10.81
CA LEU A 200 3.73 15.90 -11.04
C LEU A 200 2.99 14.85 -10.23
N LEU A 201 2.72 15.10 -8.93
CA LEU A 201 1.96 14.19 -8.07
C LEU A 201 0.55 13.93 -8.63
N ARG A 202 -0.19 14.99 -9.03
CA ARG A 202 -1.50 14.80 -9.66
C ARG A 202 -1.41 13.93 -10.90
N ARG A 203 -0.49 14.19 -11.82
CA ARG A 203 -0.32 13.40 -13.04
C ARG A 203 0.09 11.96 -12.78
N HIS A 204 0.87 11.72 -11.72
CA HIS A 204 1.30 10.39 -11.32
C HIS A 204 0.11 9.49 -11.01
N TYR A 205 -0.88 10.02 -10.30
CA TYR A 205 -2.10 9.29 -9.95
C TYR A 205 -3.20 9.32 -11.02
N ASP A 206 -3.28 10.39 -11.83
CA ASP A 206 -4.28 10.52 -12.89
C ASP A 206 -4.03 9.59 -14.10
N LYS A 207 -2.80 9.15 -14.32
CA LYS A 207 -2.47 8.23 -15.45
C LYS A 207 -3.01 6.82 -15.30
N HIS A 208 -3.46 6.48 -14.13
CA HIS A 208 -4.05 5.18 -13.83
C HIS A 208 -5.60 5.25 -13.86
N LEU A 209 -6.13 6.32 -14.45
CA LEU A 209 -7.56 6.61 -14.67
C LEU A 209 -8.07 6.17 -16.04
#